data_61dbd1098edaf631cff30d7655d468ad
#
_entry.id   61dbd1098edaf631cff30d7655d468ad
#
_cell.length_a   1.000
_cell.length_b   1.000
_cell.length_c   1.000
_cell.angle_alpha   90.00
_cell.angle_beta   90.00
_cell.angle_gamma   90.00
#
_symmetry.space_group_name_H-M   'P 1'
#
loop_
_entity.id
_entity.type
_entity.pdbx_description
1 polymer ?
#
loop_
_entity_poly.entity_id
_entity_poly.type
_entity_poly.pdbx_seq_one_letter_code
_entity_poly.pdbx_strand_id
1 'polypeptide(L)'
;VSPEGVIGMAGVDMSSITSAIDKMETLRAAAKAQGATVAFLRVVTREETDSDALKNLYAWRGHPGQHAICRADEPGSDYFRLFPEEGDIDVEKVLFDGFFGTDLEEQLRARGIDTLIVAGVTTDCCVDQTARSAFHRNFNVVVVSDACAAYEELLHFGGLLALEKNCALLADTEAVLATWGDVPDRD
;
A
#
# COMPACT_ATOMS: atom_id res chain seq x y z
N VAL A 1 -10.60 0.13 4.80
CA VAL A 1 -10.87 -0.06 3.36
C VAL A 1 -12.10 -0.94 3.09
N SER A 2 -12.71 -1.54 4.12
CA SER A 2 -13.96 -2.29 3.95
C SER A 2 -15.16 -1.35 3.81
N PRO A 3 -16.24 -1.75 3.12
CA PRO A 3 -17.49 -0.99 3.08
C PRO A 3 -18.12 -0.79 4.47
N GLU A 4 -17.88 -1.70 5.40
CA GLU A 4 -18.32 -1.64 6.79
C GLU A 4 -17.35 -0.83 7.69
N GLY A 5 -16.24 -0.38 7.17
CA GLY A 5 -15.29 0.48 7.88
C GLY A 5 -15.78 1.92 8.00
N VAL A 6 -15.10 2.72 8.82
CA VAL A 6 -15.50 4.11 9.13
C VAL A 6 -15.74 4.94 7.86
N ILE A 7 -14.91 4.80 6.83
CA ILE A 7 -15.02 5.57 5.58
C ILE A 7 -16.24 5.10 4.76
N GLY A 8 -16.43 3.78 4.61
CA GLY A 8 -17.59 3.23 3.90
C GLY A 8 -18.90 3.58 4.60
N MET A 9 -18.95 3.45 5.93
CA MET A 9 -20.12 3.84 6.72
C MET A 9 -20.42 5.34 6.66
N ALA A 10 -19.42 6.18 6.37
CA ALA A 10 -19.62 7.61 6.12
C ALA A 10 -20.23 7.90 4.73
N GLY A 11 -20.55 6.87 3.93
CA GLY A 11 -21.20 7.01 2.65
C GLY A 11 -20.26 7.32 1.47
N VAL A 12 -18.95 7.13 1.65
CA VAL A 12 -17.98 7.26 0.56
C VAL A 12 -18.16 6.09 -0.42
N ASP A 13 -18.16 6.36 -1.71
CA ASP A 13 -18.17 5.32 -2.73
C ASP A 13 -16.90 4.49 -2.67
N MET A 14 -17.03 3.21 -2.40
CA MET A 14 -15.94 2.25 -2.26
C MET A 14 -15.72 1.40 -3.52
N SER A 15 -16.37 1.70 -4.63
CA SER A 15 -16.34 0.88 -5.86
C SER A 15 -14.93 0.80 -6.44
N SER A 16 -14.21 1.91 -6.52
CA SER A 16 -12.81 1.96 -6.99
C SER A 16 -11.87 1.17 -6.08
N ILE A 17 -12.04 1.29 -4.76
CA ILE A 17 -11.28 0.54 -3.76
C ILE A 17 -11.52 -0.97 -3.92
N THR A 18 -12.78 -1.38 -4.07
CA THR A 18 -13.16 -2.79 -4.26
C THR A 18 -12.55 -3.36 -5.54
N SER A 19 -12.63 -2.61 -6.65
CA SER A 19 -12.02 -3.01 -7.93
C SER A 19 -10.50 -3.17 -7.82
N ALA A 20 -9.82 -2.24 -7.15
CA ALA A 20 -8.38 -2.34 -6.92
C ALA A 20 -8.02 -3.57 -6.06
N ILE A 21 -8.83 -3.91 -5.05
CA ILE A 21 -8.61 -5.11 -4.24
C ILE A 21 -8.75 -6.39 -5.09
N ASP A 22 -9.71 -6.47 -6.03
CA ASP A 22 -9.84 -7.61 -6.96
C ASP A 22 -8.55 -7.79 -7.79
N LYS A 23 -7.95 -6.69 -8.24
CA LYS A 23 -6.66 -6.70 -8.95
C LYS A 23 -5.50 -7.11 -8.04
N MET A 24 -5.45 -6.61 -6.79
CA MET A 24 -4.43 -7.03 -5.82
C MET A 24 -4.50 -8.53 -5.52
N GLU A 25 -5.70 -9.13 -5.42
CA GLU A 25 -5.86 -10.58 -5.25
C GLU A 25 -5.26 -11.34 -6.42
N THR A 26 -5.52 -10.89 -7.65
CA THR A 26 -4.97 -11.47 -8.88
C THR A 26 -3.44 -11.37 -8.91
N LEU A 27 -2.89 -10.18 -8.64
CA LEU A 27 -1.44 -9.96 -8.58
C LEU A 27 -0.77 -10.83 -7.52
N ARG A 28 -1.35 -10.90 -6.31
CA ARG A 28 -0.81 -11.72 -5.23
C ARG A 28 -0.75 -13.19 -5.61
N ALA A 29 -1.84 -13.72 -6.19
CA ALA A 29 -1.87 -15.13 -6.63
C ALA A 29 -0.77 -15.42 -7.65
N ALA A 30 -0.59 -14.53 -8.63
CA ALA A 30 0.46 -14.67 -9.64
C ALA A 30 1.88 -14.52 -9.04
N ALA A 31 2.08 -13.54 -8.15
CA ALA A 31 3.36 -13.35 -7.45
C ALA A 31 3.78 -14.60 -6.68
N LYS A 32 2.86 -15.22 -5.96
CA LYS A 32 3.10 -16.48 -5.24
C LYS A 32 3.45 -17.61 -6.18
N ALA A 33 2.75 -17.73 -7.31
CA ALA A 33 3.03 -18.76 -8.32
C ALA A 33 4.43 -18.62 -8.93
N GLN A 34 4.97 -17.40 -9.01
CA GLN A 34 6.33 -17.10 -9.48
C GLN A 34 7.39 -17.14 -8.38
N GLY A 35 7.03 -17.45 -7.14
CA GLY A 35 7.95 -17.45 -6.01
C GLY A 35 8.42 -16.05 -5.59
N ALA A 36 7.71 -15.01 -5.99
CA ALA A 36 8.01 -13.66 -5.54
C ALA A 36 7.65 -13.46 -4.06
N THR A 37 8.45 -12.68 -3.35
CA THR A 37 8.13 -12.29 -1.98
C THR A 37 6.95 -11.33 -1.98
N VAL A 38 5.96 -11.60 -1.14
CA VAL A 38 4.84 -10.70 -0.90
C VAL A 38 5.05 -9.97 0.42
N ALA A 39 4.82 -8.68 0.43
CA ALA A 39 4.89 -7.84 1.63
C ALA A 39 3.55 -7.15 1.88
N PHE A 40 3.04 -7.31 3.09
CA PHE A 40 1.85 -6.65 3.59
C PHE A 40 2.25 -5.49 4.49
N LEU A 41 1.66 -4.33 4.25
CA LEU A 41 1.88 -3.13 5.05
C LEU A 41 0.54 -2.59 5.51
N ARG A 42 0.34 -2.50 6.81
CA ARG A 42 -0.88 -1.93 7.38
C ARG A 42 -0.58 -0.84 8.39
N VAL A 43 -1.44 0.14 8.46
CA VAL A 43 -1.38 1.16 9.51
C VAL A 43 -1.94 0.58 10.79
N VAL A 44 -1.16 0.63 11.87
CA VAL A 44 -1.61 0.28 13.21
C VAL A 44 -1.15 1.39 14.16
N THR A 45 -2.10 2.12 14.74
CA THR A 45 -1.80 3.24 15.63
C THR A 45 -2.08 2.91 17.08
N ARG A 46 -1.32 3.54 17.97
CA ARG A 46 -1.47 3.45 19.43
C ARG A 46 -1.27 4.83 20.01
N GLU A 47 -1.86 5.13 21.17
CA GLU A 47 -1.72 6.46 21.78
C GLU A 47 -0.27 6.87 22.00
N GLU A 48 0.58 5.93 22.41
CA GLU A 48 2.00 6.15 22.66
C GLU A 48 2.83 6.35 21.38
N THR A 49 2.33 5.95 20.22
CA THR A 49 3.01 6.10 18.92
C THR A 49 2.40 7.18 18.03
N ASP A 50 1.33 7.83 18.50
CA ASP A 50 0.66 8.86 17.72
C ASP A 50 1.59 10.05 17.43
N SER A 51 1.69 10.40 16.15
CA SER A 51 2.47 11.56 15.72
C SER A 51 1.82 12.88 16.16
N ASP A 52 2.57 13.72 16.88
CA ASP A 52 2.11 15.07 17.25
C ASP A 52 1.87 15.93 16.00
N ALA A 53 2.67 15.76 14.95
CA ALA A 53 2.46 16.45 13.69
C ALA A 53 1.11 16.07 13.05
N LEU A 54 0.73 14.79 13.10
CA LEU A 54 -0.57 14.33 12.59
C LEU A 54 -1.73 14.86 13.46
N LYS A 55 -1.60 14.82 14.79
CA LYS A 55 -2.57 15.40 15.72
C LYS A 55 -2.81 16.90 15.42
N ASN A 56 -1.72 17.65 15.26
CA ASN A 56 -1.77 19.07 14.96
C ASN A 56 -2.41 19.34 13.60
N LEU A 57 -2.06 18.57 12.57
CA LEU A 57 -2.63 18.71 11.22
C LEU A 57 -4.16 18.57 11.24
N TYR A 58 -4.67 17.55 11.94
CA TYR A 58 -6.12 17.36 12.06
C TYR A 58 -6.78 18.45 12.90
N ALA A 59 -6.13 18.89 13.97
CA ALA A 59 -6.64 20.00 14.78
C ALA A 59 -6.72 21.31 13.97
N TRP A 60 -5.69 21.64 13.18
CA TRP A 60 -5.69 22.83 12.31
C TRP A 60 -6.76 22.78 11.21
N ARG A 61 -7.11 21.57 10.75
CA ARG A 61 -8.21 21.36 9.80
C ARG A 61 -9.61 21.41 10.45
N GLY A 62 -9.70 21.62 11.77
CA GLY A 62 -10.95 21.63 12.51
C GLY A 62 -11.50 20.26 12.90
N HIS A 63 -10.68 19.22 12.81
CA HIS A 63 -11.05 17.83 13.08
C HIS A 63 -10.18 17.18 14.19
N PRO A 64 -10.10 17.78 15.40
CA PRO A 64 -9.31 17.22 16.48
C PRO A 64 -9.80 15.81 16.85
N GLY A 65 -8.84 14.88 17.06
CA GLY A 65 -9.16 13.50 17.39
C GLY A 65 -9.30 12.56 16.16
N GLN A 66 -9.55 13.06 14.97
CA GLN A 66 -9.70 12.22 13.76
C GLN A 66 -8.38 11.62 13.27
N HIS A 67 -7.24 11.94 13.88
CA HIS A 67 -5.96 11.25 13.63
C HIS A 67 -5.95 9.81 14.16
N ALA A 68 -6.85 9.49 15.10
CA ALA A 68 -6.94 8.18 15.74
C ALA A 68 -7.64 7.17 14.82
N ILE A 69 -6.93 6.73 13.80
CA ILE A 69 -7.40 5.74 12.81
C ILE A 69 -6.64 4.42 12.98
N CYS A 70 -7.23 3.31 12.56
CA CYS A 70 -6.58 1.99 12.56
C CYS A 70 -5.95 1.66 13.93
N ARG A 71 -6.70 1.86 15.00
CA ARG A 71 -6.23 1.58 16.36
C ARG A 71 -5.94 0.09 16.53
N ALA A 72 -4.82 -0.21 17.18
CA ALA A 72 -4.49 -1.55 17.61
C ALA A 72 -5.66 -2.14 18.42
N ASP A 73 -5.88 -3.42 18.27
CA ASP A 73 -6.95 -4.17 18.95
C ASP A 73 -8.39 -3.74 18.56
N GLU A 74 -8.53 -2.92 17.50
CA GLU A 74 -9.81 -2.56 16.90
C GLU A 74 -9.93 -3.11 15.48
N PRO A 75 -11.15 -3.46 15.00
CA PRO A 75 -11.35 -4.01 13.66
C PRO A 75 -10.83 -3.12 12.52
N GLY A 76 -10.67 -1.82 12.77
CA GLY A 76 -10.14 -0.85 11.79
C GLY A 76 -8.67 -1.06 11.43
N SER A 77 -7.91 -1.80 12.24
CA SER A 77 -6.51 -2.15 11.98
C SER A 77 -6.35 -3.53 11.33
N ASP A 78 -7.42 -4.30 11.19
CA ASP A 78 -7.36 -5.63 10.60
C ASP A 78 -7.18 -5.61 9.09
N TYR A 79 -6.66 -6.70 8.56
CA TYR A 79 -6.64 -6.94 7.13
C TYR A 79 -8.05 -7.14 6.57
N PHE A 80 -8.25 -6.75 5.32
CA PHE A 80 -9.52 -6.94 4.61
C PHE A 80 -9.29 -7.70 3.31
N ARG A 81 -9.93 -8.85 3.16
CA ARG A 81 -9.89 -9.79 2.02
C ARG A 81 -8.51 -10.42 1.75
N LEU A 82 -7.44 -9.67 1.85
CA LEU A 82 -6.06 -10.13 1.65
C LEU A 82 -5.37 -10.24 3.01
N PHE A 83 -4.77 -11.39 3.28
CA PHE A 83 -4.12 -11.70 4.56
C PHE A 83 -2.70 -12.24 4.31
N PRO A 84 -1.71 -11.89 5.14
CA PRO A 84 -0.38 -12.48 5.04
C PRO A 84 -0.43 -13.99 5.29
N GLU A 85 0.41 -14.73 4.59
CA GLU A 85 0.62 -16.16 4.74
C GLU A 85 2.04 -16.43 5.25
N GLU A 86 2.32 -17.68 5.62
CA GLU A 86 3.67 -18.08 6.02
C GLU A 86 4.70 -17.73 4.94
N GLY A 87 5.77 -17.05 5.35
CA GLY A 87 6.83 -16.57 4.47
C GLY A 87 6.63 -15.17 3.89
N ASP A 88 5.43 -14.59 3.99
CA ASP A 88 5.20 -13.20 3.63
C ASP A 88 5.87 -12.25 4.64
N ILE A 89 6.20 -11.06 4.19
CA ILE A 89 6.60 -9.95 5.06
C ILE A 89 5.32 -9.30 5.57
N ASP A 90 5.19 -9.13 6.88
CA ASP A 90 4.08 -8.43 7.52
C ASP A 90 4.61 -7.26 8.35
N VAL A 91 4.24 -6.03 7.97
CA VAL A 91 4.76 -4.81 8.57
C VAL A 91 3.63 -3.95 9.12
N GLU A 92 3.66 -3.68 10.42
CA GLU A 92 2.88 -2.63 11.04
C GLU A 92 3.62 -1.29 10.92
N LYS A 93 2.96 -0.28 10.40
CA LYS A 93 3.48 1.09 10.29
C LYS A 93 2.57 2.07 11.03
N VAL A 94 3.14 3.09 11.62
CA VAL A 94 2.38 4.07 12.41
C VAL A 94 1.87 5.26 11.60
N LEU A 95 2.49 5.49 10.43
CA LEU A 95 2.13 6.55 9.48
C LEU A 95 1.98 5.96 8.06
N PHE A 96 2.12 6.77 7.04
CA PHE A 96 1.78 6.40 5.67
C PHE A 96 2.92 5.71 4.92
N ASP A 97 4.18 6.07 5.20
CA ASP A 97 5.37 5.46 4.61
C ASP A 97 5.64 4.08 5.21
N GLY A 98 5.79 3.07 4.35
CA GLY A 98 6.07 1.70 4.75
C GLY A 98 7.46 1.47 5.34
N PHE A 99 8.41 2.37 5.07
CA PHE A 99 9.79 2.26 5.54
C PHE A 99 10.06 3.08 6.82
N PHE A 100 9.19 4.05 7.12
CA PHE A 100 9.41 4.92 8.27
C PHE A 100 9.18 4.18 9.60
N GLY A 101 10.26 3.98 10.35
CA GLY A 101 10.20 3.34 11.67
C GLY A 101 9.89 1.85 11.64
N THR A 102 10.15 1.19 10.50
CA THR A 102 9.93 -0.26 10.31
C THR A 102 11.23 -0.94 9.88
N ASP A 103 11.25 -2.25 9.88
CA ASP A 103 12.34 -3.10 9.39
C ASP A 103 12.16 -3.56 7.93
N LEU A 104 11.21 -2.96 7.19
CA LEU A 104 10.89 -3.36 5.81
C LEU A 104 12.13 -3.39 4.91
N GLU A 105 12.97 -2.35 4.95
CA GLU A 105 14.17 -2.29 4.11
C GLU A 105 15.12 -3.46 4.42
N GLU A 106 15.38 -3.72 5.70
CA GLU A 106 16.24 -4.82 6.14
C GLU A 106 15.71 -6.18 5.65
N GLN A 107 14.41 -6.42 5.80
CA GLN A 107 13.77 -7.64 5.35
C GLN A 107 13.84 -7.83 3.83
N LEU A 108 13.64 -6.77 3.04
CA LEU A 108 13.74 -6.80 1.58
C LEU A 108 15.19 -7.05 1.13
N ARG A 109 16.16 -6.32 1.72
CA ARG A 109 17.60 -6.49 1.38
C ARG A 109 18.11 -7.87 1.75
N ALA A 110 17.70 -8.42 2.89
CA ALA A 110 18.08 -9.77 3.30
C ALA A 110 17.62 -10.85 2.32
N ARG A 111 16.56 -10.59 1.54
CA ARG A 111 16.05 -11.47 0.48
C ARG A 111 16.60 -11.15 -0.90
N GLY A 112 17.54 -10.19 -1.02
CA GLY A 112 18.15 -9.77 -2.28
C GLY A 112 17.20 -9.01 -3.21
N ILE A 113 16.12 -8.43 -2.67
CA ILE A 113 15.13 -7.70 -3.45
C ILE A 113 15.66 -6.30 -3.76
N ASP A 114 15.60 -5.91 -5.02
CA ASP A 114 15.98 -4.59 -5.54
C ASP A 114 14.85 -3.88 -6.29
N THR A 115 13.77 -4.59 -6.59
CA THR A 115 12.63 -4.11 -7.38
C THR A 115 11.32 -4.39 -6.64
N LEU A 116 10.48 -3.38 -6.53
CA LEU A 116 9.19 -3.46 -5.85
C LEU A 116 8.06 -3.23 -6.84
N ILE A 117 7.09 -4.14 -6.84
CA ILE A 117 5.80 -3.98 -7.49
C ILE A 117 4.82 -3.53 -6.42
N VAL A 118 4.35 -2.30 -6.51
CA VAL A 118 3.56 -1.64 -5.48
C VAL A 118 2.10 -1.57 -5.89
N ALA A 119 1.23 -2.07 -5.03
CA ALA A 119 -0.22 -1.98 -5.15
C ALA A 119 -0.81 -1.63 -3.79
N GLY A 120 -2.00 -1.08 -3.75
CA GLY A 120 -2.65 -0.77 -2.47
C GLY A 120 -3.49 0.49 -2.46
N VAL A 121 -3.88 0.86 -1.26
CA VAL A 121 -4.72 2.05 -1.00
C VAL A 121 -4.20 2.85 0.21
N THR A 122 -4.27 4.19 0.14
CA THR A 122 -4.73 4.97 -1.01
C THR A 122 -3.55 5.45 -1.85
N THR A 123 -3.80 5.64 -3.15
CA THR A 123 -2.78 6.02 -4.15
C THR A 123 -2.02 7.28 -3.74
N ASP A 124 -2.74 8.32 -3.33
CA ASP A 124 -2.25 9.65 -2.96
C ASP A 124 -1.55 9.70 -1.59
N CYS A 125 -1.62 8.62 -0.82
CA CYS A 125 -1.16 8.61 0.56
C CYS A 125 -0.16 7.47 0.83
N CYS A 126 -0.63 6.29 1.23
CA CYS A 126 0.24 5.17 1.60
C CYS A 126 1.07 4.65 0.43
N VAL A 127 0.46 4.55 -0.76
CA VAL A 127 1.16 4.10 -1.98
C VAL A 127 2.20 5.13 -2.38
N ASP A 128 1.82 6.40 -2.52
CA ASP A 128 2.73 7.48 -2.93
C ASP A 128 3.93 7.61 -1.99
N GLN A 129 3.69 7.68 -0.69
CA GLN A 129 4.77 7.87 0.27
C GLN A 129 5.72 6.67 0.34
N THR A 130 5.18 5.45 0.29
CA THR A 130 5.99 4.23 0.30
C THR A 130 6.80 4.08 -0.98
N ALA A 131 6.21 4.35 -2.15
CA ALA A 131 6.89 4.29 -3.44
C ALA A 131 8.06 5.29 -3.52
N ARG A 132 7.85 6.55 -3.10
CA ARG A 132 8.92 7.57 -3.03
C ARG A 132 10.02 7.16 -2.06
N SER A 133 9.65 6.65 -0.90
CA SER A 133 10.58 6.20 0.13
C SER A 133 11.43 5.02 -0.36
N ALA A 134 10.83 4.09 -1.11
CA ALA A 134 11.53 2.99 -1.77
C ALA A 134 12.54 3.51 -2.80
N PHE A 135 12.13 4.42 -3.68
CA PHE A 135 13.00 5.04 -4.68
C PHE A 135 14.21 5.73 -4.04
N HIS A 136 14.00 6.52 -2.98
CA HIS A 136 15.10 7.17 -2.25
C HIS A 136 16.04 6.20 -1.54
N ARG A 137 15.63 4.95 -1.34
CA ARG A 137 16.43 3.83 -0.84
C ARG A 137 17.04 2.98 -1.95
N ASN A 138 17.00 3.47 -3.19
CA ASN A 138 17.57 2.78 -4.34
C ASN A 138 16.91 1.42 -4.64
N PHE A 139 15.59 1.35 -4.49
CA PHE A 139 14.76 0.30 -5.11
C PHE A 139 14.24 0.78 -6.45
N ASN A 140 14.16 -0.13 -7.43
CA ASN A 140 13.33 0.09 -8.60
C ASN A 140 11.87 -0.03 -8.19
N VAL A 141 11.03 0.87 -8.69
CA VAL A 141 9.61 0.92 -8.29
C VAL A 141 8.72 0.82 -9.51
N VAL A 142 7.81 -0.14 -9.49
CA VAL A 142 6.70 -0.26 -10.44
C VAL A 142 5.40 -0.12 -9.64
N VAL A 143 4.55 0.82 -10.01
CA VAL A 143 3.23 0.99 -9.39
C VAL A 143 2.17 0.44 -10.33
N VAL A 144 1.32 -0.47 -9.80
CA VAL A 144 0.27 -1.10 -10.60
C VAL A 144 -0.99 -0.25 -10.51
N SER A 145 -1.22 0.54 -11.55
CA SER A 145 -2.21 1.62 -11.57
C SER A 145 -3.64 1.16 -11.29
N ASP A 146 -4.07 0.05 -11.88
CA ASP A 146 -5.41 -0.53 -11.70
C ASP A 146 -5.56 -1.39 -10.43
N ALA A 147 -4.44 -1.67 -9.73
CA ALA A 147 -4.42 -2.28 -8.40
C ALA A 147 -4.15 -1.24 -7.29
N CYS A 148 -4.27 0.04 -7.62
CA CYS A 148 -4.28 1.16 -6.69
C CYS A 148 -5.60 1.91 -6.79
N ALA A 149 -6.02 2.55 -5.70
CA ALA A 149 -7.18 3.44 -5.72
C ALA A 149 -7.07 4.51 -4.64
N ALA A 150 -7.83 5.58 -4.79
CA ALA A 150 -8.07 6.59 -3.77
C ALA A 150 -9.56 6.83 -3.61
N TYR A 151 -9.96 7.55 -2.56
CA TYR A 151 -11.38 7.88 -2.33
C TYR A 151 -11.90 8.96 -3.29
N GLU A 152 -11.01 9.69 -3.94
CA GLU A 152 -11.32 10.71 -4.93
C GLU A 152 -10.51 10.44 -6.21
N GLU A 153 -11.18 10.48 -7.34
CA GLU A 153 -10.57 10.20 -8.65
C GLU A 153 -9.40 11.16 -8.95
N LEU A 154 -9.54 12.44 -8.61
CA LEU A 154 -8.49 13.44 -8.79
C LEU A 154 -7.23 13.11 -7.99
N LEU A 155 -7.37 12.62 -6.76
CA LEU A 155 -6.25 12.21 -5.92
C LEU A 155 -5.57 10.95 -6.47
N HIS A 156 -6.36 10.01 -6.99
CA HIS A 156 -5.82 8.81 -7.63
C HIS A 156 -4.96 9.16 -8.86
N PHE A 157 -5.52 9.86 -9.83
CA PHE A 157 -4.78 10.20 -11.05
C PHE A 157 -3.64 11.17 -10.81
N GLY A 158 -3.83 12.15 -9.93
CA GLY A 158 -2.77 13.08 -9.53
C GLY A 158 -1.58 12.38 -8.87
N GLY A 159 -1.85 11.42 -7.97
CA GLY A 159 -0.85 10.58 -7.33
C GLY A 159 -0.07 9.74 -8.33
N LEU A 160 -0.78 9.01 -9.21
CA LEU A 160 -0.16 8.19 -10.26
C LEU A 160 0.73 9.02 -11.18
N LEU A 161 0.23 10.17 -11.67
CA LEU A 161 1.00 11.05 -12.54
C LEU A 161 2.27 11.56 -11.86
N ALA A 162 2.18 11.94 -10.59
CA ALA A 162 3.32 12.41 -9.83
C ALA A 162 4.36 11.32 -9.59
N LEU A 163 3.93 10.08 -9.33
CA LEU A 163 4.81 8.92 -9.19
C LEU A 163 5.52 8.60 -10.52
N GLU A 164 4.79 8.53 -11.63
CA GLU A 164 5.34 8.27 -12.95
C GLU A 164 6.43 9.27 -13.34
N LYS A 165 6.20 10.55 -13.07
CA LYS A 165 7.15 11.61 -13.44
C LYS A 165 8.42 11.63 -12.60
N ASN A 166 8.41 11.05 -11.39
CA ASN A 166 9.49 11.30 -10.43
C ASN A 166 10.21 10.05 -9.93
N CYS A 167 9.53 8.90 -9.77
CA CYS A 167 10.14 7.82 -8.99
C CYS A 167 9.63 6.40 -9.31
N ALA A 168 8.69 6.22 -10.22
CA ALA A 168 8.14 4.90 -10.51
C ALA A 168 7.82 4.72 -12.00
N LEU A 169 7.83 3.48 -12.46
CA LEU A 169 7.14 3.10 -13.70
C LEU A 169 5.69 2.78 -13.35
N LEU A 170 4.76 3.14 -14.23
CA LEU A 170 3.38 2.67 -14.13
C LEU A 170 3.19 1.45 -15.04
N ALA A 171 2.50 0.46 -14.53
CA ALA A 171 2.00 -0.68 -15.28
C ALA A 171 0.55 -0.94 -14.86
N ASP A 172 -0.20 -1.68 -15.62
CA ASP A 172 -1.44 -2.29 -15.17
C ASP A 172 -1.22 -3.77 -14.78
N THR A 173 -2.23 -4.38 -14.20
CA THR A 173 -2.18 -5.77 -13.79
C THR A 173 -1.86 -6.69 -14.97
N GLU A 174 -2.44 -6.46 -16.15
CA GLU A 174 -2.24 -7.29 -17.34
C GLU A 174 -0.78 -7.25 -17.82
N ALA A 175 -0.17 -6.08 -17.86
CA ALA A 175 1.24 -5.91 -18.24
C ALA A 175 2.18 -6.63 -17.25
N VAL A 176 1.92 -6.56 -15.95
CA VAL A 176 2.72 -7.29 -14.95
C VAL A 176 2.58 -8.79 -15.14
N LEU A 177 1.35 -9.29 -15.31
CA LEU A 177 1.11 -10.73 -15.52
C LEU A 177 1.74 -11.26 -16.81
N ALA A 178 1.70 -10.49 -17.90
CA ALA A 178 2.35 -10.84 -19.15
C ALA A 178 3.87 -11.00 -18.97
N THR A 179 4.50 -10.08 -18.24
CA THR A 179 5.94 -10.15 -17.94
C THR A 179 6.30 -11.42 -17.16
N TRP A 180 5.45 -11.85 -16.24
CA TRP A 180 5.67 -13.09 -15.48
C TRP A 180 5.41 -14.36 -16.30
N GLY A 181 4.47 -14.31 -17.27
CA GLY A 181 4.18 -15.42 -18.17
C GLY A 181 5.30 -15.71 -19.19
N ASP A 182 6.10 -14.69 -19.52
CA ASP A 182 7.21 -14.79 -20.48
C ASP A 182 8.56 -15.21 -19.85
N VAL A 183 8.61 -15.44 -18.53
CA VAL A 183 9.83 -15.92 -17.87
C VAL A 183 10.00 -17.41 -18.17
N PRO A 184 11.06 -17.84 -18.90
CA PRO A 184 11.32 -19.26 -19.10
C PRO A 184 11.56 -19.94 -17.75
N ASP A 185 11.08 -21.19 -17.63
CA ASP A 185 11.37 -22.03 -16.45
C ASP A 185 12.87 -21.94 -16.13
N ARG A 186 13.20 -21.49 -14.94
CA ARG A 186 14.58 -21.52 -14.45
C ARG A 186 14.88 -22.94 -14.01
N ASP A 187 15.53 -23.70 -14.89
CA ASP A 187 16.13 -25.01 -14.57
C ASP A 187 17.14 -24.89 -13.41
#